data_5a775a80a03503bfb8e272ea7c1166cc
#
_entry.id   5a775a80a03503bfb8e272ea7c1166cc
#
_cell.length_a   1.000
_cell.length_b   1.000
_cell.length_c   1.000
_cell.angle_alpha   90.00
_cell.angle_beta   90.00
_cell.angle_gamma   90.00
#
_symmetry.space_group_name_H-M   'P 1'
#
loop_
_entity.id
_entity.type
_entity.pdbx_description
1 polymer ?
#
loop_
_entity_poly.entity_id
_entity_poly.type
_entity_poly.pdbx_seq_one_letter_code
_entity_poly.pdbx_strand_id
1 'polypeptide(L)'
;MKIGFDNDKYLAMQSEHIRERIQKFDNKLYLEFGGKLFDDYHASRVLPGFQPDSKLQMLLQLKDQAEIVIVISAEDIVSSKIRGDYGITYDLDVLRLIDAFQGVGLYVGSVCVTKYTAAPEVEAFEKRLNDLGIRTFRHYKIAGYPNDVAHIVSDEGYGRNDYIETERPLVVITAPGPGSGKMATCLSQLYHEYKRGVKAGYAKFETFPIWNIPLKHPVNLAYEAATADLNDVNMIDPFHLEAYGVTTVNYNRDIEIFPVVNAMFELIAGKSPYKSPTDMGVNMAGNCIVDDEVCREASRKEIVRRYFKCLCQQKITGTVHESERYKLELLMNQAGLNVGSRAVEQQAHARSEATGGAPATAIELSDGTVITGKTGPLLGATASALINALKALAGIPQETDLVSAAAIEPIQTLKTNYLGGKNPRLHTDEILIALSSSAATNELAAAALHQLPNLKGCDVHSTVLLSGVDTGTRNRLGMYLTCDPVYEEEDRKYHKQ
;
A
#
# COMPACT_ATOMS: atom_id res chain seq x y z
N MET A 1 18.20 11.31 2.52
CA MET A 1 17.41 10.85 1.35
C MET A 1 17.07 12.06 0.50
N LYS A 2 17.29 12.01 -0.82
CA LYS A 2 16.87 13.09 -1.73
C LYS A 2 15.34 13.14 -1.79
N ILE A 3 14.76 14.33 -1.85
CA ILE A 3 13.31 14.54 -1.91
C ILE A 3 12.95 14.81 -3.37
N GLY A 4 12.03 14.02 -3.91
CA GLY A 4 11.49 14.17 -5.28
C GLY A 4 10.04 14.67 -5.29
N PHE A 5 9.37 14.69 -4.14
CA PHE A 5 7.95 15.03 -4.03
C PHE A 5 7.70 15.97 -2.85
N ASP A 6 6.95 17.03 -3.09
CA ASP A 6 6.53 18.01 -2.09
C ASP A 6 5.18 17.58 -1.48
N ASN A 7 5.24 16.98 -0.30
CA ASN A 7 4.07 16.47 0.39
C ASN A 7 3.13 17.58 0.88
N ASP A 8 3.68 18.70 1.37
CA ASP A 8 2.87 19.78 1.92
C ASP A 8 2.07 20.47 0.81
N LYS A 9 2.72 20.70 -0.34
CA LYS A 9 2.06 21.19 -1.55
C LYS A 9 0.97 20.26 -2.01
N TYR A 10 1.21 18.93 -1.96
CA TYR A 10 0.21 17.92 -2.34
C TYR A 10 -1.02 17.99 -1.42
N LEU A 11 -0.82 18.04 -0.10
CA LEU A 11 -1.92 18.15 0.85
C LEU A 11 -2.76 19.41 0.61
N ALA A 12 -2.12 20.54 0.38
CA ALA A 12 -2.80 21.81 0.12
C ALA A 12 -3.59 21.77 -1.19
N MET A 13 -2.96 21.37 -2.31
CA MET A 13 -3.61 21.33 -3.62
C MET A 13 -4.76 20.32 -3.67
N GLN A 14 -4.56 19.13 -3.12
CA GLN A 14 -5.58 18.08 -3.11
C GLN A 14 -6.80 18.50 -2.28
N SER A 15 -6.58 19.08 -1.11
CA SER A 15 -7.66 19.59 -0.24
C SER A 15 -8.43 20.72 -0.89
N GLU A 16 -7.75 21.66 -1.53
CA GLU A 16 -8.39 22.78 -2.22
C GLU A 16 -9.24 22.30 -3.39
N HIS A 17 -8.72 21.40 -4.20
CA HIS A 17 -9.47 20.85 -5.33
C HIS A 17 -10.72 20.06 -4.89
N ILE A 18 -10.68 19.41 -3.72
CA ILE A 18 -11.88 18.80 -3.12
C ILE A 18 -12.88 19.88 -2.68
N ARG A 19 -12.45 20.99 -2.07
CA ARG A 19 -13.34 22.10 -1.69
C ARG A 19 -14.03 22.72 -2.90
N GLU A 20 -13.29 22.95 -4.00
CA GLU A 20 -13.86 23.42 -5.27
C GLU A 20 -14.95 22.47 -5.78
N ARG A 21 -14.72 21.15 -5.70
CA ARG A 21 -15.72 20.15 -6.09
C ARG A 21 -16.96 20.20 -5.20
N ILE A 22 -16.83 20.36 -3.87
CA ILE A 22 -17.97 20.52 -2.95
C ILE A 22 -18.81 21.72 -3.36
N GLN A 23 -18.18 22.87 -3.62
CA GLN A 23 -18.87 24.11 -4.02
C GLN A 23 -19.60 23.98 -5.36
N LYS A 24 -19.06 23.20 -6.30
CA LYS A 24 -19.66 22.97 -7.61
C LYS A 24 -20.99 22.20 -7.55
N PHE A 25 -21.26 21.43 -6.48
CA PHE A 25 -22.37 20.48 -6.38
C PHE A 25 -23.24 20.74 -5.15
N ASP A 26 -23.94 21.87 -5.13
CA ASP A 26 -24.88 22.27 -4.06
C ASP A 26 -24.36 22.00 -2.63
N ASN A 27 -23.05 22.16 -2.46
CA ASN A 27 -22.34 21.89 -1.20
C ASN A 27 -22.50 20.44 -0.69
N LYS A 28 -22.59 19.44 -1.63
CA LYS A 28 -22.68 18.00 -1.30
C LYS A 28 -21.84 17.16 -2.27
N LEU A 29 -20.81 16.50 -1.75
CA LEU A 29 -19.89 15.68 -2.54
C LEU A 29 -19.71 14.29 -1.91
N TYR A 30 -19.97 13.25 -2.71
CA TYR A 30 -19.62 11.87 -2.37
C TYR A 30 -18.24 11.55 -2.96
N LEU A 31 -17.26 11.38 -2.08
CA LEU A 31 -15.87 11.11 -2.44
C LEU A 31 -15.56 9.62 -2.24
N GLU A 32 -15.46 8.88 -3.35
CA GLU A 32 -14.97 7.51 -3.31
C GLU A 32 -13.49 7.51 -2.97
N PHE A 33 -13.14 6.89 -1.85
CA PHE A 33 -11.78 6.84 -1.38
C PHE A 33 -11.19 5.44 -1.57
N GLY A 34 -10.30 5.33 -2.55
CA GLY A 34 -9.61 4.08 -2.87
C GLY A 34 -8.25 3.96 -2.19
N GLY A 35 -7.76 2.72 -2.10
CA GLY A 35 -6.43 2.41 -1.59
C GLY A 35 -6.28 2.52 -0.07
N LYS A 36 -5.03 2.48 0.39
CA LYS A 36 -4.68 2.51 1.82
C LYS A 36 -4.67 3.95 2.33
N LEU A 37 -5.42 4.22 3.40
CA LEU A 37 -5.52 5.54 4.02
C LEU A 37 -4.39 5.84 5.00
N PHE A 38 -3.93 4.81 5.72
CA PHE A 38 -2.96 4.96 6.82
C PHE A 38 -1.54 4.60 6.43
N ASP A 39 -1.37 3.68 5.45
CA ASP A 39 -0.09 3.02 5.19
C ASP A 39 0.18 2.91 3.68
N ASP A 40 0.16 4.05 2.96
CA ASP A 40 0.46 4.06 1.52
C ASP A 40 1.98 4.00 1.27
N TYR A 41 2.56 2.85 1.63
CA TYR A 41 3.99 2.61 1.42
C TYR A 41 4.39 2.52 -0.06
N HIS A 42 3.44 2.23 -0.97
CA HIS A 42 3.78 2.27 -2.40
C HIS A 42 4.08 3.69 -2.84
N ALA A 43 3.18 4.63 -2.52
CA ALA A 43 3.37 6.05 -2.86
C ALA A 43 4.68 6.60 -2.28
N SER A 44 4.96 6.32 -1.01
CA SER A 44 6.19 6.80 -0.35
C SER A 44 7.48 6.20 -0.94
N ARG A 45 7.41 5.01 -1.57
CA ARG A 45 8.58 4.40 -2.24
C ARG A 45 8.83 4.95 -3.62
N VAL A 46 7.80 5.34 -4.38
CA VAL A 46 7.94 5.83 -5.77
C VAL A 46 7.98 7.35 -5.87
N LEU A 47 7.53 8.04 -4.83
CA LEU A 47 7.55 9.50 -4.68
C LEU A 47 8.30 9.87 -3.40
N PRO A 48 9.64 9.88 -3.38
CA PRO A 48 10.43 10.23 -2.19
C PRO A 48 10.07 11.62 -1.66
N GLY A 49 9.57 11.68 -0.44
CA GLY A 49 8.97 12.86 0.19
C GLY A 49 7.49 12.68 0.52
N PHE A 50 6.76 11.82 -0.21
CA PHE A 50 5.38 11.46 0.11
C PHE A 50 5.32 10.69 1.44
N GLN A 51 4.48 11.13 2.37
CA GLN A 51 4.31 10.46 3.66
C GLN A 51 3.26 9.36 3.55
N PRO A 52 3.46 8.17 4.18
CA PRO A 52 2.53 7.05 4.07
C PRO A 52 1.10 7.37 4.52
N ASP A 53 0.93 8.33 5.43
CA ASP A 53 -0.34 8.81 5.99
C ASP A 53 -0.87 10.09 5.33
N SER A 54 -0.27 10.55 4.20
CA SER A 54 -0.67 11.79 3.51
C SER A 54 -2.16 11.87 3.21
N LYS A 55 -2.77 10.75 2.86
CA LYS A 55 -4.22 10.68 2.59
C LYS A 55 -5.05 10.98 3.84
N LEU A 56 -4.60 10.48 4.99
CA LEU A 56 -5.23 10.77 6.27
C LEU A 56 -5.02 12.24 6.66
N GLN A 57 -3.80 12.75 6.52
CA GLN A 57 -3.47 14.16 6.82
C GLN A 57 -4.32 15.11 5.97
N MET A 58 -4.54 14.77 4.68
CA MET A 58 -5.42 15.55 3.80
C MET A 58 -6.87 15.54 4.33
N LEU A 59 -7.41 14.40 4.74
CA LEU A 59 -8.75 14.33 5.34
C LEU A 59 -8.85 15.13 6.63
N LEU A 60 -7.80 15.17 7.44
CA LEU A 60 -7.75 15.97 8.67
C LEU A 60 -7.83 17.47 8.38
N GLN A 61 -7.32 17.96 7.24
CA GLN A 61 -7.52 19.35 6.81
C GLN A 61 -8.98 19.67 6.43
N LEU A 62 -9.79 18.63 6.18
CA LEU A 62 -11.20 18.73 5.82
C LEU A 62 -12.13 18.20 6.94
N LYS A 63 -11.59 17.91 8.13
CA LYS A 63 -12.30 17.19 9.21
C LYS A 63 -13.66 17.75 9.58
N ASP A 64 -13.80 19.08 9.59
CA ASP A 64 -15.05 19.74 9.99
C ASP A 64 -16.15 19.63 8.91
N GLN A 65 -15.75 19.35 7.66
CA GLN A 65 -16.64 19.18 6.50
C GLN A 65 -16.82 17.71 6.10
N ALA A 66 -15.98 16.80 6.60
CA ALA A 66 -15.93 15.40 6.18
C ALA A 66 -16.70 14.48 7.14
N GLU A 67 -17.49 13.59 6.58
CA GLU A 67 -18.16 12.47 7.24
C GLU A 67 -17.72 11.18 6.56
N ILE A 68 -17.30 10.19 7.35
CA ILE A 68 -16.84 8.89 6.85
C ILE A 68 -18.01 7.92 6.86
N VAL A 69 -18.24 7.27 5.73
CA VAL A 69 -19.11 6.11 5.57
C VAL A 69 -18.23 4.92 5.17
N ILE A 70 -18.24 3.87 5.98
CA ILE A 70 -17.46 2.66 5.68
C ILE A 70 -18.36 1.64 4.99
N VAL A 71 -17.91 1.10 3.87
CA VAL A 71 -18.68 0.15 3.06
C VAL A 71 -18.07 -1.24 3.16
N ILE A 72 -18.90 -2.25 3.42
CA ILE A 72 -18.49 -3.66 3.45
C ILE A 72 -19.51 -4.53 2.72
N SER A 73 -19.06 -5.54 1.96
CA SER A 73 -19.97 -6.49 1.31
C SER A 73 -20.43 -7.56 2.28
N ALA A 74 -21.72 -7.90 2.24
CA ALA A 74 -22.25 -9.07 2.98
C ALA A 74 -21.52 -10.37 2.60
N GLU A 75 -21.14 -10.52 1.32
CA GLU A 75 -20.37 -11.68 0.85
C GLU A 75 -18.99 -11.79 1.55
N ASP A 76 -18.33 -10.65 1.79
CA ASP A 76 -17.02 -10.61 2.48
C ASP A 76 -17.16 -10.92 3.99
N ILE A 77 -18.31 -10.57 4.62
CA ILE A 77 -18.62 -10.92 6.01
C ILE A 77 -18.85 -12.43 6.13
N VAL A 78 -19.76 -12.98 5.31
CA VAL A 78 -20.13 -14.41 5.35
C VAL A 78 -18.92 -15.31 5.06
N SER A 79 -18.06 -14.91 4.12
CA SER A 79 -16.85 -15.67 3.77
C SER A 79 -15.69 -15.47 4.76
N SER A 80 -15.86 -14.63 5.77
CA SER A 80 -14.78 -14.25 6.70
C SER A 80 -13.51 -13.85 5.95
N LYS A 81 -13.64 -13.04 4.90
CA LYS A 81 -12.56 -12.65 4.02
C LYS A 81 -11.46 -11.93 4.80
N ILE A 82 -10.24 -12.45 4.69
CA ILE A 82 -9.07 -11.94 5.41
C ILE A 82 -8.37 -10.84 4.61
N ARG A 83 -8.02 -9.78 5.30
CA ARG A 83 -7.14 -8.74 4.79
C ARG A 83 -5.67 -9.18 4.92
N GLY A 84 -5.02 -9.40 3.77
CA GLY A 84 -3.71 -10.07 3.70
C GLY A 84 -2.55 -9.32 4.37
N ASP A 85 -2.64 -8.01 4.57
CA ASP A 85 -1.59 -7.20 5.20
C ASP A 85 -1.67 -7.19 6.74
N TYR A 86 -2.87 -7.37 7.32
CA TYR A 86 -3.08 -7.41 8.77
C TYR A 86 -3.47 -8.78 9.32
N GLY A 87 -3.86 -9.72 8.46
CA GLY A 87 -4.29 -11.06 8.88
C GLY A 87 -5.61 -11.09 9.66
N ILE A 88 -6.42 -10.02 9.57
CA ILE A 88 -7.73 -9.91 10.21
C ILE A 88 -8.85 -9.96 9.17
N THR A 89 -10.05 -10.35 9.58
CA THR A 89 -11.21 -10.37 8.70
C THR A 89 -11.71 -8.96 8.37
N TYR A 90 -12.43 -8.80 7.26
CA TYR A 90 -12.90 -7.47 6.82
C TYR A 90 -13.87 -6.82 7.80
N ASP A 91 -14.72 -7.59 8.47
CA ASP A 91 -15.60 -7.10 9.53
C ASP A 91 -14.83 -6.55 10.75
N LEU A 92 -13.76 -7.24 11.16
CA LEU A 92 -12.84 -6.75 12.19
C LEU A 92 -12.05 -5.52 11.71
N ASP A 93 -11.70 -5.47 10.43
CA ASP A 93 -11.02 -4.28 9.88
C ASP A 93 -11.95 -3.06 9.84
N VAL A 94 -13.25 -3.23 9.61
CA VAL A 94 -14.23 -2.13 9.75
C VAL A 94 -14.18 -1.55 11.16
N LEU A 95 -14.20 -2.38 12.20
CA LEU A 95 -14.11 -1.91 13.59
C LEU A 95 -12.80 -1.17 13.86
N ARG A 96 -11.68 -1.73 13.39
CA ARG A 96 -10.37 -1.07 13.46
C ARG A 96 -10.34 0.29 12.75
N LEU A 97 -10.98 0.39 11.57
CA LEU A 97 -11.07 1.65 10.82
C LEU A 97 -11.91 2.68 11.58
N ILE A 98 -13.03 2.28 12.20
CA ILE A 98 -13.84 3.17 13.03
C ILE A 98 -13.00 3.75 14.18
N ASP A 99 -12.34 2.89 14.96
CA ASP A 99 -11.48 3.32 16.06
C ASP A 99 -10.35 4.23 15.57
N ALA A 100 -9.71 3.89 14.46
CA ALA A 100 -8.61 4.67 13.91
C ALA A 100 -9.05 6.07 13.43
N PHE A 101 -10.21 6.18 12.75
CA PHE A 101 -10.74 7.47 12.31
C PHE A 101 -11.19 8.33 13.49
N GLN A 102 -11.94 7.75 14.43
CA GLN A 102 -12.39 8.46 15.63
C GLN A 102 -11.21 8.90 16.51
N GLY A 103 -10.18 8.04 16.63
CA GLY A 103 -8.96 8.33 17.39
C GLY A 103 -8.17 9.54 16.88
N VAL A 104 -8.31 9.90 15.60
CA VAL A 104 -7.71 11.10 15.00
C VAL A 104 -8.71 12.27 14.86
N GLY A 105 -9.92 12.11 15.37
CA GLY A 105 -10.95 13.17 15.39
C GLY A 105 -11.76 13.32 14.11
N LEU A 106 -11.77 12.29 13.23
CA LEU A 106 -12.68 12.23 12.07
C LEU A 106 -14.05 11.67 12.49
N TYR A 107 -15.11 12.23 11.94
CA TYR A 107 -16.46 11.79 12.21
C TYR A 107 -16.83 10.58 11.34
N VAL A 108 -17.13 9.45 11.97
CA VAL A 108 -17.66 8.25 11.31
C VAL A 108 -19.17 8.25 11.50
N GLY A 109 -19.90 8.54 10.42
CA GLY A 109 -21.36 8.68 10.43
C GLY A 109 -22.08 7.33 10.45
N SER A 110 -21.59 6.36 9.64
CA SER A 110 -22.29 5.09 9.47
C SER A 110 -21.44 4.03 8.79
N VAL A 111 -21.96 2.80 8.79
CA VAL A 111 -21.49 1.68 7.98
C VAL A 111 -22.60 1.24 7.02
N CYS A 112 -22.27 1.06 5.75
CA CYS A 112 -23.18 0.54 4.74
C CYS A 112 -22.80 -0.91 4.38
N VAL A 113 -23.73 -1.86 4.58
CA VAL A 113 -23.59 -3.25 4.17
C VAL A 113 -24.14 -3.41 2.76
N THR A 114 -23.25 -3.61 1.79
CA THR A 114 -23.63 -3.79 0.38
C THR A 114 -23.92 -5.25 0.04
N LYS A 115 -24.62 -5.49 -1.07
CA LYS A 115 -25.09 -6.81 -1.48
C LYS A 115 -25.75 -7.55 -0.32
N TYR A 116 -26.53 -6.82 0.47
CA TYR A 116 -27.12 -7.30 1.71
C TYR A 116 -27.87 -8.61 1.52
N THR A 117 -27.64 -9.49 2.45
CA THR A 117 -28.40 -10.76 2.65
C THR A 117 -28.65 -10.93 4.15
N ALA A 118 -29.83 -11.47 4.50
CA ALA A 118 -30.20 -11.74 5.90
C ALA A 118 -29.48 -13.01 6.42
N ALA A 119 -28.15 -13.04 6.34
CA ALA A 119 -27.33 -14.10 6.89
C ALA A 119 -27.04 -13.82 8.39
N PRO A 120 -26.99 -14.88 9.25
CA PRO A 120 -26.74 -14.70 10.68
C PRO A 120 -25.48 -13.92 11.01
N GLU A 121 -24.41 -14.08 10.22
CA GLU A 121 -23.13 -13.40 10.37
C GLU A 121 -23.28 -11.89 10.11
N VAL A 122 -24.09 -11.53 9.10
CA VAL A 122 -24.37 -10.12 8.75
C VAL A 122 -25.22 -9.47 9.83
N GLU A 123 -26.26 -10.12 10.28
CA GLU A 123 -27.13 -9.62 11.36
C GLU A 123 -26.36 -9.46 12.68
N ALA A 124 -25.48 -10.40 13.01
CA ALA A 124 -24.61 -10.30 14.18
C ALA A 124 -23.63 -9.11 14.09
N PHE A 125 -23.09 -8.88 12.90
CA PHE A 125 -22.21 -7.74 12.64
C PHE A 125 -22.94 -6.40 12.75
N GLU A 126 -24.13 -6.27 12.12
CA GLU A 126 -24.96 -5.06 12.26
C GLU A 126 -25.35 -4.78 13.72
N LYS A 127 -25.75 -5.85 14.45
CA LYS A 127 -26.07 -5.71 15.89
C LYS A 127 -24.87 -5.19 16.66
N ARG A 128 -23.67 -5.72 16.42
CA ARG A 128 -22.43 -5.27 17.07
C ARG A 128 -22.15 -3.78 16.79
N LEU A 129 -22.33 -3.31 15.56
CA LEU A 129 -22.17 -1.91 15.20
C LEU A 129 -23.20 -1.03 15.91
N ASN A 130 -24.47 -1.46 15.95
CA ASN A 130 -25.52 -0.72 16.63
C ASN A 130 -25.30 -0.65 18.15
N ASP A 131 -24.79 -1.73 18.77
CA ASP A 131 -24.40 -1.76 20.18
C ASP A 131 -23.25 -0.77 20.48
N LEU A 132 -22.41 -0.46 19.49
CA LEU A 132 -21.35 0.56 19.53
C LEU A 132 -21.86 1.98 19.18
N GLY A 133 -23.16 2.15 18.91
CA GLY A 133 -23.74 3.42 18.50
C GLY A 133 -23.47 3.84 17.05
N ILE A 134 -23.02 2.92 16.21
CA ILE A 134 -22.75 3.17 14.78
C ILE A 134 -23.99 2.81 13.98
N ARG A 135 -24.53 3.77 13.21
CA ARG A 135 -25.68 3.56 12.34
C ARG A 135 -25.31 2.62 11.21
N THR A 136 -26.22 1.72 10.82
CA THR A 136 -26.06 0.79 9.71
C THR A 136 -27.11 1.03 8.63
N PHE A 137 -26.71 0.91 7.36
CA PHE A 137 -27.56 1.01 6.18
C PHE A 137 -27.35 -0.17 5.26
N ARG A 138 -28.35 -0.51 4.46
CA ARG A 138 -28.36 -1.73 3.62
C ARG A 138 -28.50 -1.36 2.16
N HIS A 139 -27.58 -1.84 1.33
CA HIS A 139 -27.67 -1.78 -0.11
C HIS A 139 -27.79 -3.18 -0.69
N TYR A 140 -28.74 -3.39 -1.57
CA TYR A 140 -29.10 -4.70 -2.08
C TYR A 140 -28.37 -5.02 -3.38
N LYS A 141 -28.32 -6.30 -3.74
CA LYS A 141 -27.85 -6.74 -5.05
C LYS A 141 -28.88 -6.37 -6.10
N ILE A 142 -28.46 -5.62 -7.12
CA ILE A 142 -29.30 -5.18 -8.22
C ILE A 142 -29.09 -6.11 -9.40
N ALA A 143 -30.18 -6.67 -9.95
CA ALA A 143 -30.12 -7.54 -11.12
C ALA A 143 -29.61 -6.74 -12.34
N GLY A 144 -28.82 -7.39 -13.19
CA GLY A 144 -28.27 -6.77 -14.40
C GLY A 144 -27.11 -5.79 -14.17
N TYR A 145 -26.67 -5.56 -12.93
CA TYR A 145 -25.54 -4.68 -12.63
C TYR A 145 -24.22 -5.25 -13.24
N PRO A 146 -23.40 -4.43 -13.93
CA PRO A 146 -23.53 -2.98 -14.16
C PRO A 146 -24.22 -2.60 -15.50
N ASN A 147 -24.73 -3.53 -16.30
CA ASN A 147 -25.09 -3.33 -17.70
C ASN A 147 -26.53 -2.80 -17.92
N ASP A 148 -27.49 -3.20 -17.08
CA ASP A 148 -28.87 -2.74 -17.18
C ASP A 148 -29.05 -1.40 -16.46
N VAL A 149 -28.52 -0.34 -17.10
CA VAL A 149 -28.46 1.01 -16.51
C VAL A 149 -29.85 1.54 -16.18
N ALA A 150 -30.84 1.28 -17.04
CA ALA A 150 -32.22 1.76 -16.83
C ALA A 150 -32.85 1.13 -15.57
N HIS A 151 -32.65 -0.16 -15.36
CA HIS A 151 -33.12 -0.85 -14.16
C HIS A 151 -32.32 -0.41 -12.91
N ILE A 152 -31.00 -0.28 -13.04
CA ILE A 152 -30.13 0.13 -11.93
C ILE A 152 -30.52 1.52 -11.40
N VAL A 153 -30.77 2.48 -12.31
CA VAL A 153 -31.16 3.87 -11.97
C VAL A 153 -32.70 4.00 -11.97
N SER A 154 -33.33 3.19 -11.15
CA SER A 154 -34.79 3.18 -10.98
C SER A 154 -35.17 3.00 -9.50
N ASP A 155 -36.46 3.14 -9.20
CA ASP A 155 -36.99 2.88 -7.87
C ASP A 155 -36.83 1.40 -7.45
N GLU A 156 -36.79 0.46 -8.43
CA GLU A 156 -36.54 -0.97 -8.20
C GLU A 156 -35.05 -1.31 -8.11
N GLY A 157 -34.18 -0.43 -8.58
CA GLY A 157 -32.72 -0.55 -8.48
C GLY A 157 -32.17 0.24 -7.28
N TYR A 158 -31.59 1.40 -7.55
CA TYR A 158 -31.03 2.26 -6.50
C TYR A 158 -32.06 2.73 -5.48
N GLY A 159 -33.34 2.88 -5.88
CA GLY A 159 -34.43 3.27 -5.00
C GLY A 159 -34.72 2.30 -3.88
N ARG A 160 -34.38 0.99 -4.02
CA ARG A 160 -34.49 -0.01 -2.97
C ARG A 160 -33.42 0.06 -1.90
N ASN A 161 -32.27 0.68 -2.21
CA ASN A 161 -31.19 0.87 -1.26
C ASN A 161 -31.57 1.91 -0.23
N ASP A 162 -31.11 1.73 1.02
CA ASP A 162 -31.32 2.74 2.04
C ASP A 162 -30.66 4.06 1.64
N TYR A 163 -31.35 5.17 1.89
CA TYR A 163 -30.72 6.48 1.87
C TYR A 163 -29.86 6.64 3.13
N ILE A 164 -28.56 6.88 2.94
CA ILE A 164 -27.63 7.14 4.04
C ILE A 164 -27.78 8.61 4.44
N GLU A 165 -28.45 8.86 5.55
CA GLU A 165 -28.56 10.22 6.10
C GLU A 165 -27.18 10.70 6.56
N THR A 166 -26.72 11.78 5.96
CA THR A 166 -25.41 12.38 6.22
C THR A 166 -25.53 13.84 6.64
N GLU A 167 -24.65 14.28 7.53
CA GLU A 167 -24.73 15.59 8.18
C GLU A 167 -23.75 16.61 7.57
N ARG A 168 -22.74 16.14 6.82
CA ARG A 168 -21.65 16.98 6.34
C ARG A 168 -21.61 17.07 4.81
N PRO A 169 -21.03 18.16 4.28
CA PRO A 169 -20.97 18.36 2.82
C PRO A 169 -20.06 17.37 2.08
N LEU A 170 -18.98 16.89 2.70
CA LEU A 170 -18.08 15.90 2.14
C LEU A 170 -18.37 14.53 2.76
N VAL A 171 -18.92 13.62 1.96
CA VAL A 171 -19.16 12.23 2.37
C VAL A 171 -18.06 11.35 1.79
N VAL A 172 -17.17 10.86 2.64
CA VAL A 172 -16.04 10.02 2.24
C VAL A 172 -16.46 8.56 2.32
N ILE A 173 -16.55 7.89 1.16
CA ILE A 173 -16.90 6.47 1.07
C ILE A 173 -15.62 5.65 1.01
N THR A 174 -15.33 4.89 2.06
CA THR A 174 -14.15 4.02 2.16
C THR A 174 -14.53 2.58 2.50
N ALA A 175 -13.57 1.66 2.43
CA ALA A 175 -13.82 0.23 2.67
C ALA A 175 -12.54 -0.51 3.11
N PRO A 176 -12.66 -1.68 3.75
CA PRO A 176 -11.53 -2.56 4.09
C PRO A 176 -10.71 -3.00 2.87
N GLY A 177 -11.35 -3.13 1.71
CA GLY A 177 -10.68 -3.58 0.50
C GLY A 177 -11.47 -3.37 -0.80
N PRO A 178 -10.94 -3.83 -1.93
CA PRO A 178 -11.59 -3.74 -3.22
C PRO A 178 -12.84 -4.61 -3.29
N GLY A 179 -13.78 -4.24 -4.20
CA GLY A 179 -15.00 -5.01 -4.44
C GLY A 179 -16.12 -4.81 -3.40
N SER A 180 -15.92 -3.97 -2.39
CA SER A 180 -16.91 -3.68 -1.33
C SER A 180 -18.10 -2.83 -1.79
N GLY A 181 -18.12 -2.32 -3.03
CA GLY A 181 -19.25 -1.57 -3.60
C GLY A 181 -19.22 -0.05 -3.40
N LYS A 182 -18.05 0.56 -3.15
CA LYS A 182 -17.90 2.01 -2.91
C LYS A 182 -18.56 2.88 -4.00
N MET A 183 -18.19 2.66 -5.27
CA MET A 183 -18.77 3.41 -6.40
C MET A 183 -20.29 3.24 -6.48
N ALA A 184 -20.80 2.02 -6.39
CA ALA A 184 -22.22 1.74 -6.41
C ALA A 184 -22.96 2.44 -5.26
N THR A 185 -22.33 2.52 -4.07
CA THR A 185 -22.88 3.27 -2.93
C THR A 185 -22.93 4.76 -3.24
N CYS A 186 -21.85 5.36 -3.77
CA CYS A 186 -21.85 6.76 -4.19
C CYS A 186 -22.98 7.04 -5.17
N LEU A 187 -23.10 6.27 -6.25
CA LEU A 187 -24.11 6.47 -7.30
C LEU A 187 -25.55 6.27 -6.77
N SER A 188 -25.76 5.27 -5.89
CA SER A 188 -27.03 5.07 -5.22
C SER A 188 -27.42 6.27 -4.35
N GLN A 189 -26.46 6.84 -3.62
CA GLN A 189 -26.72 8.02 -2.80
C GLN A 189 -26.99 9.25 -3.67
N LEU A 190 -26.30 9.43 -4.80
CA LEU A 190 -26.61 10.47 -5.77
C LEU A 190 -28.05 10.35 -6.29
N TYR A 191 -28.51 9.13 -6.61
CA TYR A 191 -29.88 8.88 -7.01
C TYR A 191 -30.88 9.40 -5.94
N HIS A 192 -30.66 9.08 -4.69
CA HIS A 192 -31.50 9.53 -3.58
C HIS A 192 -31.42 11.05 -3.36
N GLU A 193 -30.24 11.67 -3.46
CA GLU A 193 -30.05 13.11 -3.34
C GLU A 193 -30.81 13.86 -4.44
N TYR A 194 -30.66 13.46 -5.70
CA TYR A 194 -31.37 14.08 -6.81
C TYR A 194 -32.89 13.92 -6.71
N LYS A 195 -33.41 12.80 -6.23
CA LYS A 195 -34.83 12.62 -5.90
C LYS A 195 -35.32 13.59 -4.83
N ARG A 196 -34.44 14.07 -3.96
CA ARG A 196 -34.69 15.06 -2.91
C ARG A 196 -34.41 16.50 -3.35
N GLY A 197 -34.01 16.69 -4.60
CA GLY A 197 -33.71 18.01 -5.17
C GLY A 197 -32.32 18.55 -4.88
N VAL A 198 -31.42 17.73 -4.31
CA VAL A 198 -30.02 18.10 -4.03
C VAL A 198 -29.14 17.65 -5.20
N LYS A 199 -28.44 18.57 -5.85
CA LYS A 199 -27.53 18.27 -6.97
C LYS A 199 -26.15 17.87 -6.43
N ALA A 200 -26.11 16.74 -5.72
CA ALA A 200 -24.86 16.22 -5.17
C ALA A 200 -23.88 15.76 -6.27
N GLY A 201 -22.59 15.88 -6.01
CA GLY A 201 -21.53 15.43 -6.91
C GLY A 201 -20.87 14.14 -6.49
N TYR A 202 -20.16 13.54 -7.42
CA TYR A 202 -19.27 12.41 -7.20
C TYR A 202 -17.82 12.82 -7.46
N ALA A 203 -16.89 12.28 -6.71
CA ALA A 203 -15.48 12.31 -7.07
C ALA A 203 -14.79 11.03 -6.62
N LYS A 204 -13.74 10.64 -7.36
CA LYS A 204 -12.87 9.53 -7.01
C LYS A 204 -11.52 10.08 -6.57
N PHE A 205 -11.12 9.77 -5.34
CA PHE A 205 -9.80 10.13 -4.86
C PHE A 205 -8.75 9.21 -5.46
N GLU A 206 -7.75 9.78 -6.09
CA GLU A 206 -6.67 9.04 -6.73
C GLU A 206 -5.30 9.66 -6.42
N THR A 207 -4.29 8.82 -6.38
CA THR A 207 -2.89 9.22 -6.35
C THR A 207 -2.19 8.68 -7.60
N PHE A 208 -2.56 7.47 -8.03
CA PHE A 208 -2.04 6.80 -9.21
C PHE A 208 -3.18 6.28 -10.11
N PRO A 209 -2.92 6.16 -11.43
CA PRO A 209 -1.73 6.67 -12.12
C PRO A 209 -1.65 8.18 -12.04
N ILE A 210 -0.45 8.73 -12.19
CA ILE A 210 -0.29 10.19 -12.24
C ILE A 210 -0.68 10.68 -13.64
N TRP A 211 -1.66 11.59 -13.71
CA TRP A 211 -2.35 11.95 -14.94
C TRP A 211 -1.49 12.74 -15.94
N ASN A 212 -0.69 13.67 -15.43
CA ASN A 212 0.03 14.68 -16.21
C ASN A 212 1.51 14.38 -16.45
N ILE A 213 1.92 13.12 -16.27
CA ILE A 213 3.25 12.63 -16.68
C ILE A 213 3.09 11.61 -17.82
N PRO A 214 4.15 11.32 -18.61
CA PRO A 214 4.05 10.38 -19.73
C PRO A 214 3.56 8.99 -19.33
N LEU A 215 2.81 8.33 -20.21
CA LEU A 215 2.28 6.98 -20.00
C LEU A 215 3.36 5.98 -19.53
N LYS A 216 4.53 6.00 -20.17
CA LYS A 216 5.68 5.12 -19.85
C LYS A 216 6.65 5.74 -18.83
N HIS A 217 6.21 6.74 -18.09
CA HIS A 217 7.03 7.28 -17.02
C HIS A 217 7.27 6.20 -15.95
N PRO A 218 8.48 6.03 -15.40
CA PRO A 218 8.78 5.01 -14.40
C PRO A 218 7.81 4.98 -13.21
N VAL A 219 7.33 6.14 -12.75
CA VAL A 219 6.30 6.24 -11.68
C VAL A 219 5.00 5.53 -12.08
N ASN A 220 4.51 5.73 -13.30
CA ASN A 220 3.30 5.07 -13.79
C ASN A 220 3.54 3.58 -14.06
N LEU A 221 4.72 3.19 -14.58
CA LEU A 221 5.09 1.76 -14.72
C LEU A 221 5.20 1.05 -13.36
N ALA A 222 5.71 1.74 -12.33
CA ALA A 222 5.78 1.19 -10.97
C ALA A 222 4.40 0.97 -10.35
N TYR A 223 3.40 1.79 -10.71
CA TYR A 223 2.01 1.57 -10.33
C TYR A 223 1.44 0.30 -10.99
N GLU A 224 1.65 0.11 -12.30
CA GLU A 224 1.25 -1.13 -12.96
C GLU A 224 1.96 -2.37 -12.36
N ALA A 225 3.22 -2.23 -11.97
CA ALA A 225 3.93 -3.30 -11.27
C ALA A 225 3.35 -3.60 -9.88
N ALA A 226 2.79 -2.57 -9.20
CA ALA A 226 2.14 -2.74 -7.90
C ALA A 226 0.76 -3.41 -7.98
N THR A 227 0.11 -3.37 -9.14
CA THR A 227 -1.22 -3.91 -9.43
C THR A 227 -1.16 -5.02 -10.51
N ALA A 228 -0.01 -5.65 -10.67
CA ALA A 228 0.20 -6.67 -11.70
C ALA A 228 -0.73 -7.88 -11.55
N ASP A 229 -1.07 -8.25 -10.31
CA ASP A 229 -2.04 -9.28 -9.93
C ASP A 229 -3.50 -8.92 -10.31
N LEU A 230 -3.81 -7.64 -10.42
CA LEU A 230 -5.15 -7.14 -10.80
C LEU A 230 -5.30 -6.89 -12.31
N ASN A 231 -4.23 -7.07 -13.09
CA ASN A 231 -4.17 -6.75 -14.52
C ASN A 231 -4.49 -5.29 -14.86
N ASP A 232 -4.27 -4.36 -13.94
CA ASP A 232 -4.40 -2.93 -14.23
C ASP A 232 -3.33 -2.49 -15.24
N VAL A 233 -3.78 -1.78 -16.28
CA VAL A 233 -2.91 -1.25 -17.34
C VAL A 233 -3.18 0.24 -17.48
N ASN A 234 -2.12 1.03 -17.46
CA ASN A 234 -2.23 2.46 -17.73
C ASN A 234 -2.48 2.71 -19.22
N MET A 235 -3.40 3.62 -19.50
CA MET A 235 -3.80 4.01 -20.86
C MET A 235 -3.93 5.53 -20.94
N ILE A 236 -3.85 6.05 -22.16
CA ILE A 236 -4.29 7.42 -22.41
C ILE A 236 -5.82 7.43 -22.32
N ASP A 237 -6.37 8.38 -21.57
CA ASP A 237 -7.82 8.58 -21.46
C ASP A 237 -8.36 9.17 -22.78
N PRO A 238 -9.05 8.38 -23.61
CA PRO A 238 -9.54 8.85 -24.91
C PRO A 238 -10.68 9.86 -24.77
N PHE A 239 -11.48 9.73 -23.72
CA PHE A 239 -12.60 10.64 -23.46
C PHE A 239 -12.10 12.02 -23.04
N HIS A 240 -11.04 12.08 -22.23
CA HIS A 240 -10.44 13.34 -21.81
C HIS A 240 -9.75 14.04 -22.98
N LEU A 241 -9.05 13.28 -23.81
CA LEU A 241 -8.42 13.77 -25.03
C LEU A 241 -9.47 14.34 -26.00
N GLU A 242 -10.57 13.63 -26.22
CA GLU A 242 -11.67 14.08 -27.10
C GLU A 242 -12.35 15.34 -26.55
N ALA A 243 -12.63 15.37 -25.24
CA ALA A 243 -13.37 16.47 -24.63
C ALA A 243 -12.59 17.76 -24.48
N TYR A 244 -11.26 17.68 -24.27
CA TYR A 244 -10.42 18.81 -23.86
C TYR A 244 -9.16 19.00 -24.71
N GLY A 245 -8.81 18.08 -25.60
CA GLY A 245 -7.54 18.11 -26.34
C GLY A 245 -6.30 17.89 -25.47
N VAL A 246 -6.47 17.39 -24.25
CA VAL A 246 -5.42 17.18 -23.25
C VAL A 246 -5.16 15.70 -23.05
N THR A 247 -3.90 15.27 -23.18
CA THR A 247 -3.48 13.91 -22.91
C THR A 247 -3.34 13.69 -21.41
N THR A 248 -4.08 12.73 -20.89
CA THR A 248 -3.99 12.27 -19.49
C THR A 248 -3.84 10.77 -19.42
N VAL A 249 -3.19 10.28 -18.36
CA VAL A 249 -3.04 8.85 -18.11
C VAL A 249 -4.08 8.40 -17.09
N ASN A 250 -4.82 7.35 -17.42
CA ASN A 250 -5.73 6.70 -16.49
C ASN A 250 -5.58 5.18 -16.64
N TYR A 251 -6.22 4.36 -15.82
CA TYR A 251 -6.12 2.91 -15.99
C TYR A 251 -7.35 2.33 -16.69
N ASN A 252 -7.11 1.19 -17.36
CA ASN A 252 -8.08 0.54 -18.24
C ASN A 252 -9.48 0.39 -17.62
N ARG A 253 -9.59 -0.05 -16.37
CA ARG A 253 -10.90 -0.31 -15.72
C ARG A 253 -11.77 0.94 -15.61
N ASP A 254 -11.19 2.10 -15.33
CA ASP A 254 -11.97 3.35 -15.25
C ASP A 254 -12.39 3.82 -16.65
N ILE A 255 -11.51 3.64 -17.64
CA ILE A 255 -11.81 3.96 -19.04
C ILE A 255 -12.93 3.07 -19.57
N GLU A 256 -12.84 1.76 -19.35
CA GLU A 256 -13.80 0.76 -19.83
C GLU A 256 -15.20 0.94 -19.20
N ILE A 257 -15.25 1.27 -17.90
CA ILE A 257 -16.55 1.43 -17.21
C ILE A 257 -17.16 2.82 -17.41
N PHE A 258 -16.39 3.82 -17.85
CA PHE A 258 -16.86 5.20 -17.94
C PHE A 258 -18.14 5.37 -18.76
N PRO A 259 -18.33 4.75 -19.95
CA PRO A 259 -19.58 4.88 -20.71
C PRO A 259 -20.81 4.46 -19.90
N VAL A 260 -20.70 3.39 -19.12
CA VAL A 260 -21.79 2.88 -18.27
C VAL A 260 -22.07 3.85 -17.12
N VAL A 261 -21.03 4.31 -16.45
CA VAL A 261 -21.14 5.27 -15.33
C VAL A 261 -21.67 6.62 -15.83
N ASN A 262 -21.23 7.07 -17.00
CA ASN A 262 -21.72 8.30 -17.63
C ASN A 262 -23.22 8.22 -17.93
N ALA A 263 -23.70 7.08 -18.47
CA ALA A 263 -25.12 6.86 -18.70
C ALA A 263 -25.93 6.84 -17.38
N MET A 264 -25.36 6.31 -16.30
CA MET A 264 -25.98 6.39 -14.97
C MET A 264 -26.10 7.85 -14.50
N PHE A 265 -25.05 8.67 -14.66
CA PHE A 265 -25.13 10.10 -14.33
C PHE A 265 -26.18 10.84 -15.17
N GLU A 266 -26.28 10.53 -16.45
CA GLU A 266 -27.30 11.13 -17.32
C GLU A 266 -28.73 10.81 -16.84
N LEU A 267 -28.99 9.56 -16.42
CA LEU A 267 -30.30 9.19 -15.89
C LEU A 267 -30.58 9.80 -14.50
N ILE A 268 -29.56 9.93 -13.65
CA ILE A 268 -29.68 10.53 -12.30
C ILE A 268 -29.90 12.04 -12.39
N ALA A 269 -29.07 12.73 -13.18
CA ALA A 269 -28.97 14.20 -13.17
C ALA A 269 -29.59 14.89 -14.41
N GLY A 270 -30.12 14.12 -15.36
CA GLY A 270 -30.60 14.63 -16.67
C GLY A 270 -29.47 14.95 -17.66
N LYS A 271 -28.27 15.23 -17.16
CA LYS A 271 -27.05 15.43 -17.94
C LYS A 271 -25.86 15.07 -17.08
N SER A 272 -24.92 14.32 -17.62
CA SER A 272 -23.67 14.02 -16.90
C SER A 272 -22.84 15.29 -16.66
N PRO A 273 -22.38 15.53 -15.43
CA PRO A 273 -21.46 16.62 -15.15
C PRO A 273 -20.02 16.31 -15.55
N TYR A 274 -19.72 15.08 -15.99
CA TYR A 274 -18.38 14.57 -16.32
C TYR A 274 -18.30 14.21 -17.80
N LYS A 275 -17.15 14.49 -18.42
CA LYS A 275 -16.88 14.15 -19.81
C LYS A 275 -15.85 13.03 -19.97
N SER A 276 -15.17 12.66 -18.88
CA SER A 276 -14.15 11.61 -18.88
C SER A 276 -13.99 10.98 -17.49
N PRO A 277 -13.38 9.78 -17.37
CA PRO A 277 -13.02 9.24 -16.09
C PRO A 277 -12.03 10.14 -15.30
N THR A 278 -11.15 10.85 -15.99
CA THR A 278 -10.26 11.85 -15.38
C THR A 278 -11.04 13.00 -14.74
N ASP A 279 -12.14 13.46 -15.36
CA ASP A 279 -13.03 14.48 -14.77
C ASP A 279 -13.68 14.03 -13.46
N MET A 280 -13.96 12.75 -13.33
CA MET A 280 -14.54 12.20 -12.09
C MET A 280 -13.52 12.16 -10.95
N GLY A 281 -12.24 12.08 -11.26
CA GLY A 281 -11.19 11.93 -10.30
C GLY A 281 -10.71 13.25 -9.65
N VAL A 282 -9.98 13.13 -8.56
CA VAL A 282 -9.19 14.19 -7.93
C VAL A 282 -7.79 13.67 -7.71
N ASN A 283 -6.81 14.20 -8.45
CA ASN A 283 -5.41 13.79 -8.40
C ASN A 283 -4.46 14.95 -8.72
N MET A 284 -3.84 15.51 -7.70
CA MET A 284 -2.88 16.62 -7.82
C MET A 284 -1.43 16.14 -7.72
N ALA A 285 -1.17 14.84 -7.62
CA ALA A 285 0.15 14.29 -7.34
C ALA A 285 1.22 14.73 -8.35
N GLY A 286 0.90 14.75 -9.65
CA GLY A 286 1.88 15.13 -10.67
C GLY A 286 2.31 16.60 -10.61
N ASN A 287 1.51 17.47 -10.00
CA ASN A 287 1.85 18.88 -9.80
C ASN A 287 2.82 19.10 -8.61
N CYS A 288 3.09 18.05 -7.85
CA CYS A 288 3.88 18.09 -6.62
C CYS A 288 5.22 17.34 -6.74
N ILE A 289 5.55 16.83 -7.93
CA ILE A 289 6.89 16.32 -8.24
C ILE A 289 7.82 17.54 -8.38
N VAL A 290 8.86 17.60 -7.54
CA VAL A 290 9.86 18.70 -7.49
C VAL A 290 11.22 18.27 -8.03
N ASP A 291 11.53 16.97 -8.01
CA ASP A 291 12.69 16.37 -8.66
C ASP A 291 12.26 15.07 -9.35
N ASP A 292 12.09 15.17 -10.66
CA ASP A 292 11.58 14.07 -11.50
C ASP A 292 12.55 12.88 -11.53
N GLU A 293 13.88 13.15 -11.58
CA GLU A 293 14.86 12.05 -11.66
C GLU A 293 14.92 11.24 -10.36
N VAL A 294 14.76 11.89 -9.22
CA VAL A 294 14.65 11.19 -7.92
C VAL A 294 13.43 10.26 -7.91
N CYS A 295 12.28 10.70 -8.44
CA CYS A 295 11.08 9.88 -8.55
C CYS A 295 11.26 8.74 -9.55
N ARG A 296 11.93 8.99 -10.69
CA ARG A 296 12.24 7.98 -11.70
C ARG A 296 13.13 6.86 -11.14
N GLU A 297 14.21 7.24 -10.45
CA GLU A 297 15.13 6.27 -9.85
C GLU A 297 14.44 5.43 -8.78
N ALA A 298 13.69 6.04 -7.87
CA ALA A 298 12.92 5.35 -6.84
C ALA A 298 11.91 4.36 -7.45
N SER A 299 11.24 4.76 -8.53
CA SER A 299 10.27 3.92 -9.25
C SER A 299 10.91 2.75 -9.98
N ARG A 300 12.07 2.94 -10.61
CA ARG A 300 12.85 1.85 -11.21
C ARG A 300 13.23 0.80 -10.15
N LYS A 301 13.69 1.23 -8.99
CA LYS A 301 13.99 0.34 -7.86
C LYS A 301 12.73 -0.41 -7.38
N GLU A 302 11.57 0.24 -7.35
CA GLU A 302 10.31 -0.40 -6.94
C GLU A 302 9.85 -1.47 -7.92
N ILE A 303 9.97 -1.26 -9.24
CA ILE A 303 9.62 -2.27 -10.26
C ILE A 303 10.43 -3.55 -10.04
N VAL A 304 11.75 -3.44 -9.85
CA VAL A 304 12.62 -4.60 -9.56
C VAL A 304 12.25 -5.27 -8.23
N ARG A 305 11.91 -4.49 -7.18
CA ARG A 305 11.44 -5.06 -5.91
C ARG A 305 10.17 -5.89 -6.07
N ARG A 306 9.21 -5.42 -6.88
CA ARG A 306 7.97 -6.18 -7.17
C ARG A 306 8.25 -7.50 -7.86
N TYR A 307 9.18 -7.50 -8.81
CA TYR A 307 9.61 -8.72 -9.49
C TYR A 307 10.19 -9.76 -8.51
N PHE A 308 11.17 -9.37 -7.69
CA PHE A 308 11.71 -10.26 -6.65
C PHE A 308 10.66 -10.76 -5.67
N LYS A 309 9.75 -9.88 -5.24
CA LYS A 309 8.63 -10.28 -4.37
C LYS A 309 7.75 -11.36 -5.00
N CYS A 310 7.41 -11.21 -6.28
CA CYS A 310 6.64 -12.22 -7.03
C CYS A 310 7.39 -13.57 -7.06
N LEU A 311 8.68 -13.56 -7.42
CA LEU A 311 9.51 -14.78 -7.47
C LEU A 311 9.61 -15.47 -6.10
N CYS A 312 9.85 -14.70 -5.03
CA CYS A 312 9.94 -15.24 -3.67
C CYS A 312 8.60 -15.84 -3.22
N GLN A 313 7.50 -15.18 -3.54
CA GLN A 313 6.17 -15.68 -3.20
C GLN A 313 5.86 -17.00 -3.92
N GLN A 314 6.19 -17.10 -5.21
CA GLN A 314 6.08 -18.35 -5.98
C GLN A 314 6.92 -19.47 -5.34
N LYS A 315 8.16 -19.18 -4.93
CA LYS A 315 9.04 -20.17 -4.27
C LYS A 315 8.48 -20.63 -2.92
N ILE A 316 7.93 -19.73 -2.13
CA ILE A 316 7.41 -20.02 -0.78
C ILE A 316 6.08 -20.80 -0.85
N THR A 317 5.15 -20.36 -1.71
CA THR A 317 3.80 -20.94 -1.80
C THR A 317 3.72 -22.17 -2.70
N GLY A 318 4.66 -22.31 -3.62
CA GLY A 318 4.61 -23.32 -4.69
C GLY A 318 3.58 -22.99 -5.78
N THR A 319 2.90 -21.85 -5.69
CA THR A 319 1.88 -21.42 -6.66
C THR A 319 2.54 -20.51 -7.71
N VAL A 320 2.43 -20.89 -8.97
CA VAL A 320 3.00 -20.11 -10.08
C VAL A 320 1.94 -19.13 -10.59
N HIS A 321 2.25 -17.84 -10.53
CA HIS A 321 1.46 -16.76 -11.10
C HIS A 321 2.14 -16.26 -12.39
N GLU A 322 2.06 -17.05 -13.48
CA GLU A 322 2.77 -16.77 -14.72
C GLU A 322 2.41 -15.42 -15.34
N SER A 323 1.13 -15.04 -15.31
CA SER A 323 0.66 -13.77 -15.85
C SER A 323 1.23 -12.56 -15.11
N GLU A 324 1.30 -12.62 -13.78
CA GLU A 324 1.89 -11.56 -12.95
C GLU A 324 3.39 -11.44 -13.20
N ARG A 325 4.11 -12.58 -13.21
CA ARG A 325 5.55 -12.59 -13.50
C ARG A 325 5.85 -12.03 -14.88
N TYR A 326 5.15 -12.51 -15.91
CA TYR A 326 5.33 -12.04 -17.29
C TYR A 326 5.09 -10.53 -17.42
N LYS A 327 4.04 -10.02 -16.77
CA LYS A 327 3.75 -8.58 -16.74
C LYS A 327 4.88 -7.79 -16.11
N LEU A 328 5.42 -8.24 -14.96
CA LEU A 328 6.53 -7.59 -14.29
C LEU A 328 7.80 -7.60 -15.15
N GLU A 329 8.11 -8.71 -15.84
CA GLU A 329 9.22 -8.79 -16.80
C GLU A 329 9.05 -7.80 -17.96
N LEU A 330 7.81 -7.68 -18.48
CA LEU A 330 7.51 -6.71 -19.54
C LEU A 330 7.72 -5.27 -19.06
N LEU A 331 7.26 -4.94 -17.84
CA LEU A 331 7.45 -3.61 -17.26
C LEU A 331 8.91 -3.29 -16.97
N MET A 332 9.70 -4.27 -16.51
CA MET A 332 11.15 -4.13 -16.38
C MET A 332 11.80 -3.80 -17.73
N ASN A 333 11.45 -4.55 -18.78
CA ASN A 333 11.97 -4.30 -20.13
C ASN A 333 11.59 -2.90 -20.64
N GLN A 334 10.34 -2.45 -20.43
CA GLN A 334 9.90 -1.12 -20.81
C GLN A 334 10.64 0.00 -20.05
N ALA A 335 11.01 -0.25 -18.80
CA ALA A 335 11.78 0.67 -17.97
C ALA A 335 13.32 0.57 -18.22
N GLY A 336 13.77 -0.33 -19.10
CA GLY A 336 15.20 -0.57 -19.36
C GLY A 336 15.93 -1.23 -18.19
N LEU A 337 15.24 -2.08 -17.42
CA LEU A 337 15.75 -2.70 -16.20
C LEU A 337 15.99 -4.21 -16.38
N ASN A 338 16.91 -4.74 -15.58
CA ASN A 338 17.13 -6.16 -15.38
C ASN A 338 17.28 -6.48 -13.88
N VAL A 339 17.43 -7.74 -13.54
CA VAL A 339 17.55 -8.19 -12.13
C VAL A 339 18.77 -7.61 -11.41
N GLY A 340 19.85 -7.28 -12.12
CA GLY A 340 21.05 -6.65 -11.55
C GLY A 340 21.05 -5.13 -11.62
N SER A 341 19.92 -4.48 -11.84
CA SER A 341 19.87 -3.01 -12.01
C SER A 341 20.09 -2.23 -10.71
N ARG A 342 19.99 -2.89 -9.53
CA ARG A 342 20.25 -2.26 -8.23
C ARG A 342 21.64 -2.67 -7.71
N ALA A 343 22.38 -1.70 -7.16
CA ALA A 343 23.72 -1.93 -6.63
C ALA A 343 23.77 -3.00 -5.52
N VAL A 344 22.71 -3.07 -4.69
CA VAL A 344 22.62 -4.06 -3.61
C VAL A 344 22.60 -5.50 -4.08
N GLU A 345 21.98 -5.80 -5.24
CA GLU A 345 21.96 -7.14 -5.81
C GLU A 345 23.34 -7.55 -6.27
N GLN A 346 23.99 -6.68 -7.04
CA GLN A 346 25.35 -6.91 -7.56
C GLN A 346 26.35 -7.15 -6.41
N GLN A 347 26.30 -6.31 -5.37
CA GLN A 347 27.22 -6.39 -4.24
C GLN A 347 26.95 -7.59 -3.33
N ALA A 348 25.68 -8.00 -3.16
CA ALA A 348 25.33 -9.20 -2.40
C ALA A 348 25.89 -10.46 -3.12
N HIS A 349 25.69 -10.57 -4.44
CA HIS A 349 26.21 -11.66 -5.24
C HIS A 349 27.76 -11.68 -5.25
N ALA A 350 28.41 -10.55 -5.50
CA ALA A 350 29.86 -10.43 -5.44
C ALA A 350 30.42 -10.85 -4.07
N ARG A 351 29.73 -10.48 -2.98
CA ARG A 351 30.11 -10.91 -1.62
C ARG A 351 29.95 -12.41 -1.43
N SER A 352 28.87 -13.01 -1.91
CA SER A 352 28.66 -14.45 -1.85
C SER A 352 29.76 -15.21 -2.61
N GLU A 353 30.04 -14.81 -3.85
CA GLU A 353 31.11 -15.39 -4.67
C GLU A 353 32.48 -15.30 -4.01
N ALA A 354 32.85 -14.12 -3.51
CA ALA A 354 34.12 -13.90 -2.81
C ALA A 354 34.29 -14.74 -1.53
N THR A 355 33.20 -15.31 -1.03
CA THR A 355 33.18 -16.11 0.20
C THR A 355 32.85 -17.59 -0.03
N GLY A 356 33.02 -18.07 -1.29
CA GLY A 356 32.81 -19.47 -1.65
C GLY A 356 31.35 -19.91 -1.68
N GLY A 357 30.43 -18.98 -2.04
CA GLY A 357 28.98 -19.25 -2.14
C GLY A 357 28.23 -19.12 -0.81
N ALA A 358 28.86 -18.60 0.24
CA ALA A 358 28.13 -18.35 1.49
C ALA A 358 27.03 -17.32 1.28
N PRO A 359 25.81 -17.50 1.86
CA PRO A 359 24.76 -16.50 1.78
C PRO A 359 25.25 -15.13 2.21
N ALA A 360 24.89 -14.10 1.43
CA ALA A 360 25.31 -12.73 1.64
C ALA A 360 24.11 -11.76 1.57
N THR A 361 24.25 -10.63 2.25
CA THR A 361 23.29 -9.54 2.22
C THR A 361 24.03 -8.22 1.99
N ALA A 362 23.48 -7.33 1.18
CA ALA A 362 23.97 -5.99 0.96
C ALA A 362 22.90 -4.96 1.38
N ILE A 363 23.36 -3.83 1.89
CA ILE A 363 22.55 -2.67 2.33
C ILE A 363 23.12 -1.43 1.68
N GLU A 364 22.31 -0.68 0.92
CA GLU A 364 22.67 0.62 0.35
C GLU A 364 22.25 1.71 1.35
N LEU A 365 23.22 2.44 1.88
CA LEU A 365 22.99 3.56 2.77
C LEU A 365 22.50 4.80 2.00
N SER A 366 22.02 5.80 2.71
CA SER A 366 21.44 7.02 2.10
C SER A 366 22.43 7.88 1.27
N ASP A 367 23.72 7.69 1.47
CA ASP A 367 24.81 8.31 0.71
C ASP A 367 25.22 7.51 -0.54
N GLY A 368 24.61 6.34 -0.77
CA GLY A 368 24.92 5.43 -1.87
C GLY A 368 26.02 4.40 -1.54
N THR A 369 26.60 4.43 -0.34
CA THR A 369 27.57 3.43 0.09
C THR A 369 26.88 2.08 0.28
N VAL A 370 27.43 1.01 -0.30
CA VAL A 370 26.88 -0.34 -0.14
C VAL A 370 27.71 -1.13 0.87
N ILE A 371 27.06 -1.55 1.93
CA ILE A 371 27.66 -2.35 3.01
C ILE A 371 27.20 -3.79 2.88
N THR A 372 28.13 -4.74 2.99
CA THR A 372 27.81 -6.17 2.88
C THR A 372 28.04 -6.95 4.18
N GLY A 373 27.32 -8.04 4.32
CA GLY A 373 27.54 -9.05 5.34
C GLY A 373 27.37 -10.45 4.77
N LYS A 374 28.03 -11.44 5.35
CA LYS A 374 27.89 -12.85 4.98
C LYS A 374 27.46 -13.69 6.17
N THR A 375 26.94 -14.87 5.90
CA THR A 375 26.72 -15.89 6.93
C THR A 375 28.04 -16.34 7.54
N GLY A 376 28.09 -16.36 8.86
CA GLY A 376 29.22 -16.81 9.66
C GLY A 376 28.77 -17.79 10.77
N PRO A 377 29.68 -18.24 11.64
CA PRO A 377 29.31 -19.12 12.75
C PRO A 377 28.37 -18.48 13.78
N LEU A 378 28.48 -17.17 13.98
CA LEU A 378 27.74 -16.44 15.00
C LEU A 378 26.46 -15.80 14.46
N LEU A 379 26.50 -15.25 13.25
CA LEU A 379 25.44 -14.42 12.67
C LEU A 379 25.00 -14.92 11.30
N GLY A 380 23.73 -14.81 11.00
CA GLY A 380 23.23 -14.92 9.62
C GLY A 380 23.66 -13.73 8.76
N ALA A 381 23.60 -13.85 7.44
CA ALA A 381 24.07 -12.83 6.50
C ALA A 381 23.42 -11.46 6.73
N THR A 382 22.12 -11.45 6.96
CA THR A 382 21.38 -10.20 7.15
C THR A 382 21.68 -9.54 8.51
N ALA A 383 21.87 -10.33 9.58
CA ALA A 383 22.31 -9.83 10.88
C ALA A 383 23.72 -9.24 10.80
N SER A 384 24.64 -9.92 10.10
CA SER A 384 25.99 -9.44 9.85
C SER A 384 26.01 -8.12 9.06
N ALA A 385 25.23 -8.04 7.96
CA ALA A 385 25.12 -6.81 7.17
C ALA A 385 24.53 -5.65 7.99
N LEU A 386 23.57 -5.93 8.87
CA LEU A 386 22.97 -4.93 9.76
C LEU A 386 24.00 -4.31 10.70
N ILE A 387 24.79 -5.13 11.42
CA ILE A 387 25.83 -4.65 12.31
C ILE A 387 26.89 -3.86 11.55
N ASN A 388 27.31 -4.34 10.37
CA ASN A 388 28.27 -3.63 9.54
C ASN A 388 27.75 -2.27 9.06
N ALA A 389 26.46 -2.18 8.70
CA ALA A 389 25.82 -0.91 8.33
C ALA A 389 25.76 0.08 9.50
N LEU A 390 25.41 -0.39 10.71
CA LEU A 390 25.40 0.45 11.91
C LEU A 390 26.81 0.95 12.27
N LYS A 391 27.86 0.10 12.13
CA LYS A 391 29.26 0.53 12.27
C LYS A 391 29.62 1.62 11.28
N ALA A 392 29.32 1.42 9.99
CA ALA A 392 29.61 2.40 8.95
C ALA A 392 28.94 3.75 9.23
N LEU A 393 27.66 3.74 9.61
CA LEU A 393 26.91 4.95 9.95
C LEU A 393 27.45 5.67 11.20
N ALA A 394 28.02 4.93 12.14
CA ALA A 394 28.62 5.47 13.35
C ALA A 394 30.11 5.84 13.19
N GLY A 395 30.71 5.61 11.99
CA GLY A 395 32.14 5.84 11.77
C GLY A 395 33.05 4.87 12.53
N ILE A 396 32.55 3.67 12.89
CA ILE A 396 33.28 2.65 13.64
C ILE A 396 33.98 1.69 12.64
N PRO A 397 35.28 1.38 12.87
CA PRO A 397 35.99 0.41 12.03
C PRO A 397 35.29 -0.94 11.95
N GLN A 398 35.31 -1.58 10.77
CA GLN A 398 34.56 -2.82 10.54
C GLN A 398 35.08 -4.02 11.36
N GLU A 399 36.34 -4.01 11.75
CA GLU A 399 37.00 -5.02 12.59
C GLU A 399 36.63 -4.92 14.07
N THR A 400 35.96 -3.85 14.50
CA THR A 400 35.58 -3.65 15.91
C THR A 400 34.41 -4.56 16.28
N ASP A 401 34.54 -5.34 17.32
CA ASP A 401 33.45 -6.15 17.87
C ASP A 401 32.57 -5.31 18.80
N LEU A 402 31.32 -5.05 18.37
CA LEU A 402 30.32 -4.36 19.21
C LEU A 402 29.65 -5.27 20.23
N VAL A 403 29.56 -6.55 19.90
CA VAL A 403 29.03 -7.62 20.74
C VAL A 403 30.08 -8.72 20.76
N SER A 404 30.60 -9.05 21.90
CA SER A 404 31.64 -10.10 22.03
C SER A 404 31.07 -11.49 21.72
N ALA A 405 31.92 -12.39 21.22
CA ALA A 405 31.55 -13.79 21.04
C ALA A 405 31.05 -14.43 22.37
N ALA A 406 31.65 -14.08 23.48
CA ALA A 406 31.22 -14.54 24.80
C ALA A 406 29.80 -14.07 25.19
N ALA A 407 29.29 -12.98 24.63
CA ALA A 407 27.91 -12.53 24.81
C ALA A 407 26.95 -13.24 23.87
N ILE A 408 27.43 -13.69 22.70
CA ILE A 408 26.62 -14.37 21.68
C ILE A 408 26.42 -15.86 22.00
N GLU A 409 27.45 -16.55 22.43
CA GLU A 409 27.45 -18.00 22.74
C GLU A 409 26.33 -18.44 23.70
N PRO A 410 26.04 -17.72 24.82
CA PRO A 410 24.93 -18.06 25.70
C PRO A 410 23.57 -17.98 25.00
N ILE A 411 23.40 -17.01 24.07
CA ILE A 411 22.15 -16.86 23.26
C ILE A 411 22.02 -18.04 22.29
N GLN A 412 23.11 -18.45 21.64
CA GLN A 412 23.13 -19.65 20.79
C GLN A 412 22.77 -20.92 21.59
N THR A 413 23.33 -21.06 22.80
CA THR A 413 23.05 -22.17 23.72
C THR A 413 21.57 -22.18 24.14
N LEU A 414 21.03 -21.02 24.52
CA LEU A 414 19.60 -20.87 24.84
C LEU A 414 18.74 -21.32 23.65
N LYS A 415 19.06 -20.81 22.48
CA LYS A 415 18.29 -21.07 21.23
C LYS A 415 18.30 -22.54 20.84
N THR A 416 19.46 -23.20 20.90
CA THR A 416 19.61 -24.59 20.45
C THR A 416 19.26 -25.62 21.50
N ASN A 417 19.79 -25.45 22.73
CA ASN A 417 19.71 -26.48 23.76
C ASN A 417 18.41 -26.40 24.58
N TYR A 418 17.84 -25.20 24.75
CA TYR A 418 16.67 -25.03 25.62
C TYR A 418 15.38 -24.75 24.81
N LEU A 419 15.47 -24.01 23.70
CA LEU A 419 14.31 -23.67 22.88
C LEU A 419 14.13 -24.58 21.66
N GLY A 420 15.03 -25.55 21.45
CA GLY A 420 14.93 -26.56 20.39
C GLY A 420 15.17 -26.02 18.97
N GLY A 421 15.74 -24.83 18.84
CA GLY A 421 16.12 -24.26 17.56
C GLY A 421 17.24 -25.06 16.89
N LYS A 422 17.15 -25.27 15.57
CA LYS A 422 18.19 -26.00 14.81
C LYS A 422 19.32 -25.10 14.29
N ASN A 423 19.04 -23.79 14.15
CA ASN A 423 20.01 -22.81 13.66
C ASN A 423 20.63 -22.04 14.83
N PRO A 424 21.94 -22.22 15.11
CA PRO A 424 22.61 -21.53 16.20
C PRO A 424 22.86 -20.04 15.89
N ARG A 425 22.90 -19.64 14.61
CA ARG A 425 23.21 -18.26 14.20
C ARG A 425 22.13 -17.29 14.68
N LEU A 426 22.54 -16.12 15.15
CA LEU A 426 21.61 -15.09 15.58
C LEU A 426 20.91 -14.44 14.37
N HIS A 427 19.60 -14.26 14.49
CA HIS A 427 18.77 -13.45 13.62
C HIS A 427 18.92 -11.96 13.91
N THR A 428 18.31 -11.12 13.09
CA THR A 428 18.43 -9.65 13.19
C THR A 428 17.88 -9.09 14.50
N ASP A 429 16.79 -9.62 15.03
CA ASP A 429 16.24 -9.21 16.33
C ASP A 429 17.11 -9.67 17.50
N GLU A 430 17.61 -10.91 17.48
CA GLU A 430 18.47 -11.46 18.51
C GLU A 430 19.78 -10.65 18.64
N ILE A 431 20.41 -10.31 17.51
CA ILE A 431 21.64 -9.49 17.56
C ILE A 431 21.36 -8.03 17.97
N LEU A 432 20.20 -7.47 17.67
CA LEU A 432 19.82 -6.14 18.13
C LEU A 432 19.59 -6.13 19.66
N ILE A 433 19.00 -7.18 20.22
CA ILE A 433 18.88 -7.34 21.68
C ILE A 433 20.26 -7.44 22.33
N ALA A 434 21.16 -8.26 21.77
CA ALA A 434 22.53 -8.41 22.27
C ALA A 434 23.30 -7.08 22.16
N LEU A 435 23.15 -6.33 21.07
CA LEU A 435 23.75 -5.01 20.88
C LEU A 435 23.21 -4.01 21.91
N SER A 436 21.89 -4.01 22.13
CA SER A 436 21.25 -3.15 23.14
C SER A 436 21.75 -3.44 24.54
N SER A 437 21.93 -4.70 24.89
CA SER A 437 22.53 -5.11 26.18
C SER A 437 23.98 -4.66 26.29
N SER A 438 24.78 -4.82 25.22
CA SER A 438 26.18 -4.39 25.19
C SER A 438 26.32 -2.86 25.27
N ALA A 439 25.37 -2.11 24.74
CA ALA A 439 25.35 -0.65 24.75
C ALA A 439 25.31 -0.04 26.17
N ALA A 440 24.90 -0.83 27.19
CA ALA A 440 24.89 -0.40 28.59
C ALA A 440 26.30 -0.15 29.15
N THR A 441 27.32 -0.80 28.57
CA THR A 441 28.70 -0.73 29.05
C THR A 441 29.76 -0.47 27.97
N ASN A 442 29.32 -0.41 26.71
CA ASN A 442 30.17 -0.19 25.54
C ASN A 442 29.66 1.02 24.73
N GLU A 443 30.40 2.13 24.79
CA GLU A 443 30.03 3.38 24.12
C GLU A 443 29.94 3.24 22.58
N LEU A 444 30.78 2.38 21.98
CA LEU A 444 30.72 2.12 20.53
C LEU A 444 29.45 1.34 20.16
N ALA A 445 29.04 0.40 20.98
CA ALA A 445 27.77 -0.32 20.79
C ALA A 445 26.58 0.64 20.94
N ALA A 446 26.64 1.58 21.91
CA ALA A 446 25.61 2.62 22.05
C ALA A 446 25.57 3.55 20.84
N ALA A 447 26.72 4.02 20.34
CA ALA A 447 26.83 4.86 19.17
C ALA A 447 26.26 4.17 17.91
N ALA A 448 26.54 2.88 17.71
CA ALA A 448 25.99 2.08 16.63
C ALA A 448 24.47 1.92 16.77
N LEU A 449 23.95 1.62 17.95
CA LEU A 449 22.53 1.45 18.21
C LEU A 449 21.73 2.73 17.87
N HIS A 450 22.27 3.90 18.19
CA HIS A 450 21.66 5.19 17.85
C HIS A 450 21.53 5.44 16.34
N GLN A 451 22.20 4.67 15.49
CA GLN A 451 22.09 4.78 14.03
C GLN A 451 20.87 4.06 13.43
N LEU A 452 20.11 3.27 14.19
CA LEU A 452 18.96 2.52 13.70
C LEU A 452 17.97 3.37 12.88
N PRO A 453 17.60 4.61 13.28
CA PRO A 453 16.69 5.45 12.48
C PRO A 453 17.21 5.78 11.08
N ASN A 454 18.54 5.82 10.89
CA ASN A 454 19.20 6.13 9.62
C ASN A 454 19.11 4.98 8.59
N LEU A 455 18.62 3.80 9.00
CA LEU A 455 18.36 2.67 8.11
C LEU A 455 17.01 2.77 7.39
N LYS A 456 16.13 3.66 7.81
CA LYS A 456 14.83 3.82 7.17
C LYS A 456 14.99 4.26 5.71
N GLY A 457 14.34 3.49 4.82
CA GLY A 457 14.40 3.73 3.38
C GLY A 457 15.65 3.17 2.68
N CYS A 458 16.58 2.53 3.40
CA CYS A 458 17.72 1.84 2.80
C CYS A 458 17.26 0.62 2.00
N ASP A 459 17.83 0.43 0.81
CA ASP A 459 17.63 -0.78 0.01
C ASP A 459 18.46 -1.95 0.55
N VAL A 460 17.88 -3.14 0.56
CA VAL A 460 18.53 -4.37 1.03
C VAL A 460 18.27 -5.49 0.04
N HIS A 461 19.31 -6.28 -0.22
CA HIS A 461 19.16 -7.53 -0.97
C HIS A 461 19.88 -8.68 -0.27
N SER A 462 19.24 -9.83 -0.18
CA SER A 462 19.81 -11.09 0.31
C SER A 462 19.85 -12.14 -0.78
N THR A 463 20.97 -12.84 -0.92
CA THR A 463 21.13 -13.93 -1.91
C THR A 463 20.32 -15.19 -1.55
N VAL A 464 19.60 -15.20 -0.44
CA VAL A 464 18.71 -16.28 -0.02
C VAL A 464 17.43 -15.72 0.60
N LEU A 465 16.37 -16.53 0.60
CA LEU A 465 15.14 -16.25 1.32
C LEU A 465 15.42 -16.11 2.82
N LEU A 466 14.87 -15.07 3.42
CA LEU A 466 15.01 -14.80 4.84
C LEU A 466 13.89 -15.42 5.67
N SER A 467 14.16 -15.65 6.95
CA SER A 467 13.16 -16.05 7.93
C SER A 467 12.08 -14.97 8.12
N GLY A 468 10.92 -15.36 8.62
CA GLY A 468 9.87 -14.39 8.97
C GLY A 468 10.34 -13.36 10.02
N VAL A 469 11.21 -13.76 10.93
CA VAL A 469 11.80 -12.89 11.96
C VAL A 469 12.71 -11.83 11.33
N ASP A 470 13.62 -12.23 10.46
CA ASP A 470 14.53 -11.32 9.76
C ASP A 470 13.79 -10.36 8.85
N THR A 471 12.80 -10.86 8.10
CA THR A 471 11.93 -10.05 7.24
C THR A 471 11.12 -9.06 8.08
N GLY A 472 10.52 -9.51 9.18
CA GLY A 472 9.72 -8.67 10.07
C GLY A 472 10.55 -7.54 10.70
N THR A 473 11.76 -7.85 11.16
CA THR A 473 12.68 -6.85 11.75
C THR A 473 13.10 -5.80 10.73
N ARG A 474 13.44 -6.20 9.48
CA ARG A 474 13.76 -5.27 8.39
C ARG A 474 12.60 -4.34 8.07
N ASN A 475 11.38 -4.90 8.00
CA ASN A 475 10.17 -4.10 7.75
C ASN A 475 9.90 -3.08 8.85
N ARG A 476 10.09 -3.46 10.14
CA ARG A 476 9.95 -2.53 11.29
C ARG A 476 10.99 -1.42 11.27
N LEU A 477 12.21 -1.70 10.78
CA LEU A 477 13.25 -0.68 10.56
C LEU A 477 12.98 0.20 9.32
N GLY A 478 11.91 -0.08 8.57
CA GLY A 478 11.53 0.68 7.37
C GLY A 478 12.48 0.48 6.19
N MET A 479 13.20 -0.63 6.14
CA MET A 479 14.12 -0.97 5.05
C MET A 479 13.38 -1.66 3.89
N TYR A 480 13.89 -1.52 2.67
CA TYR A 480 13.29 -2.08 1.45
C TYR A 480 13.99 -3.39 1.05
N LEU A 481 13.50 -4.49 1.62
CA LEU A 481 14.09 -5.81 1.44
C LEU A 481 13.66 -6.48 0.14
N THR A 482 14.64 -7.10 -0.54
CA THR A 482 14.46 -8.12 -1.57
C THR A 482 15.32 -9.35 -1.28
N CYS A 483 14.92 -10.51 -1.83
CA CYS A 483 15.69 -11.74 -1.71
C CYS A 483 15.71 -12.46 -3.05
N ASP A 484 16.76 -13.27 -3.30
CA ASP A 484 16.67 -14.29 -4.32
C ASP A 484 15.68 -15.39 -3.90
N PRO A 485 14.96 -16.02 -4.84
CA PRO A 485 14.00 -17.08 -4.56
C PRO A 485 14.68 -18.42 -4.29
N VAL A 486 15.71 -18.44 -3.44
CA VAL A 486 16.57 -19.59 -3.13
C VAL A 486 16.62 -19.81 -1.64
N TYR A 487 16.47 -21.05 -1.18
CA TYR A 487 16.70 -21.42 0.21
C TYR A 487 18.20 -21.59 0.49
N GLU A 488 18.65 -21.24 1.69
CA GLU A 488 20.06 -21.43 2.11
C GLU A 488 20.50 -22.89 2.04
N GLU A 489 19.61 -23.83 2.39
CA GLU A 489 19.78 -25.27 2.24
C GLU A 489 18.48 -25.88 1.72
N GLU A 490 18.50 -26.61 0.61
CA GLU A 490 17.28 -27.15 -0.02
C GLU A 490 16.51 -28.13 0.90
N ASP A 491 17.22 -28.87 1.76
CA ASP A 491 16.63 -29.83 2.71
C ASP A 491 16.15 -29.23 4.02
N ARG A 492 16.51 -27.99 4.34
CA ARG A 492 16.11 -27.31 5.56
C ARG A 492 15.01 -26.31 5.28
N LYS A 493 13.75 -26.78 5.33
CA LYS A 493 12.56 -25.93 5.29
C LYS A 493 12.44 -25.09 6.58
N TYR A 494 13.34 -24.13 6.78
CA TYR A 494 13.25 -23.18 7.90
C TYR A 494 12.03 -22.23 7.80
N HIS A 495 11.27 -22.31 6.71
CA HIS A 495 10.18 -21.37 6.38
C HIS A 495 8.79 -22.01 6.37
N LYS A 496 8.64 -23.28 6.84
CA LYS A 496 7.30 -23.82 7.09
C LYS A 496 6.88 -23.50 8.52
N GLN A 497 6.38 -22.31 8.72
CA GLN A 497 5.39 -21.97 9.74
C GLN A 497 4.51 -20.84 9.22
#